data_7568922a340bbecd0f0bad8556c97b71
#
_entry.id   7568922a340bbecd0f0bad8556c97b71
#
_cell.length_a   1.000
_cell.length_b   1.000
_cell.length_c   1.000
_cell.angle_alpha   90.00
_cell.angle_beta   90.00
_cell.angle_gamma   90.00
#
_symmetry.space_group_name_H-M   'P 1'
#
loop_
_entity.id
_entity.type
_entity.pdbx_description
1 polymer ?
#
loop_
_entity_poly.entity_id
_entity_poly.type
_entity_poly.pdbx_seq_one_letter_code
_entity_poly.pdbx_strand_id
1 'polypeptide(L)'
;LHCLASVPRLQPRDVLVMTPDLVRYAPLLTSVFGDHDATGVSIPWRLTDRSQQSTPGLMQGFMALLKLASERFTASGLEGLLANPALQVLQGITATDAARITECLQETGFRWGVDRQERGGDDTHSLSWCLDRWLLGLVLPAEPGLAPGGCAPFQGGLTIQQLEQWWPLLDSLAQW
;
A
#
# COMPACT_ATOMS: atom_id res chain seq x y z
N LEU A 1 18.67 33.56 3.54
CA LEU A 1 18.38 34.99 3.32
C LEU A 1 19.63 35.85 3.57
N HIS A 2 20.30 35.72 4.72
CA HIS A 2 21.47 36.55 5.04
C HIS A 2 22.58 36.44 3.99
N CYS A 3 22.92 35.24 3.52
CA CYS A 3 23.93 35.06 2.47
C CYS A 3 23.54 35.73 1.14
N LEU A 4 22.25 35.64 0.74
CA LEU A 4 21.75 36.27 -0.47
C LEU A 4 21.75 37.82 -0.36
N ALA A 5 21.56 38.37 0.85
CA ALA A 5 21.56 39.80 1.09
C ALA A 5 22.98 40.38 1.19
N SER A 6 23.97 39.59 1.64
CA SER A 6 25.35 40.06 1.90
C SER A 6 26.29 39.97 0.70
N VAL A 7 25.95 39.15 -0.32
CA VAL A 7 26.78 38.99 -1.52
C VAL A 7 26.14 39.67 -2.71
N PRO A 8 26.67 40.77 -3.23
CA PRO A 8 26.12 41.44 -4.41
C PRO A 8 26.09 40.50 -5.62
N ARG A 9 24.95 40.43 -6.30
CA ARG A 9 24.67 39.59 -7.49
C ARG A 9 24.45 38.10 -7.24
N LEU A 10 24.49 37.61 -6.01
CA LEU A 10 24.17 36.21 -5.71
C LEU A 10 22.65 35.99 -5.90
N GLN A 11 22.30 35.02 -6.72
CA GLN A 11 20.89 34.63 -6.95
C GLN A 11 20.60 33.27 -6.29
N PRO A 12 19.33 32.95 -5.96
CA PRO A 12 18.97 31.68 -5.36
C PRO A 12 19.47 30.45 -6.14
N ARG A 13 19.51 30.54 -7.46
CA ARG A 13 20.02 29.47 -8.35
C ARG A 13 21.53 29.22 -8.24
N ASP A 14 22.28 30.17 -7.68
CA ASP A 14 23.75 30.08 -7.51
C ASP A 14 24.10 29.40 -6.18
N VAL A 15 23.10 29.09 -5.35
CA VAL A 15 23.29 28.47 -4.03
C VAL A 15 22.98 26.99 -4.09
N LEU A 16 23.94 26.15 -3.77
CA LEU A 16 23.80 24.71 -3.64
C LEU A 16 23.93 24.31 -2.16
N VAL A 17 22.92 23.61 -1.65
CA VAL A 17 22.94 23.01 -0.31
C VAL A 17 23.19 21.51 -0.47
N MET A 18 24.27 21.02 0.12
CA MET A 18 24.61 19.59 0.12
C MET A 18 24.45 19.01 1.51
N THR A 19 23.92 17.79 1.59
CA THR A 19 23.78 17.04 2.83
C THR A 19 24.20 15.58 2.62
N PRO A 20 24.87 14.94 3.59
CA PRO A 20 25.26 13.53 3.48
C PRO A 20 24.08 12.56 3.56
N ASP A 21 22.95 12.99 4.15
CA ASP A 21 21.74 12.18 4.32
C ASP A 21 20.51 12.99 3.88
N LEU A 22 20.21 12.90 2.59
CA LEU A 22 19.09 13.63 2.01
C LEU A 22 17.74 13.14 2.54
N VAL A 23 17.59 11.84 2.81
CA VAL A 23 16.32 11.25 3.29
C VAL A 23 15.95 11.84 4.65
N ARG A 24 16.91 11.97 5.54
CA ARG A 24 16.73 12.56 6.88
C ARG A 24 16.44 14.06 6.84
N TYR A 25 17.11 14.80 5.96
CA TYR A 25 17.00 16.26 5.92
C TYR A 25 15.92 16.79 4.97
N ALA A 26 15.45 16.01 4.00
CA ALA A 26 14.45 16.45 3.04
C ALA A 26 13.14 16.99 3.69
N PRO A 27 12.55 16.37 4.72
CA PRO A 27 11.37 16.92 5.38
C PRO A 27 11.61 18.29 6.01
N LEU A 28 12.78 18.47 6.64
CA LEU A 28 13.17 19.73 7.27
C LEU A 28 13.40 20.84 6.24
N LEU A 29 14.07 20.51 5.12
CA LEU A 29 14.26 21.43 4.02
C LEU A 29 12.93 21.86 3.40
N THR A 30 12.02 20.91 3.21
CA THR A 30 10.67 21.18 2.70
C THR A 30 9.89 22.09 3.64
N SER A 31 9.95 21.87 4.94
CA SER A 31 9.29 22.71 5.94
C SER A 31 9.86 24.14 5.95
N VAL A 32 11.19 24.29 5.96
CA VAL A 32 11.83 25.61 6.05
C VAL A 32 11.68 26.42 4.77
N PHE A 33 11.87 25.80 3.61
CA PHE A 33 11.79 26.52 2.32
C PHE A 33 10.38 26.60 1.74
N GLY A 34 9.45 25.76 2.22
CA GLY A 34 8.04 25.78 1.85
C GLY A 34 7.18 26.76 2.65
N ASP A 35 7.66 27.19 3.82
CA ASP A 35 6.93 28.11 4.70
C ASP A 35 7.17 29.56 4.27
N HIS A 36 6.34 30.04 3.35
CA HIS A 36 6.38 31.41 2.86
C HIS A 36 5.82 32.42 3.86
N ASP A 37 4.90 31.97 4.73
CA ASP A 37 4.19 32.83 5.67
C ASP A 37 5.11 33.28 6.82
N ALA A 38 6.00 32.42 7.27
CA ALA A 38 6.93 32.75 8.36
C ALA A 38 8.04 33.73 7.95
N THR A 39 8.44 33.75 6.67
CA THR A 39 9.56 34.58 6.20
C THR A 39 9.15 35.76 5.34
N GLY A 40 7.93 35.78 4.84
CA GLY A 40 7.44 36.78 3.88
C GLY A 40 8.16 36.79 2.52
N VAL A 41 9.05 35.83 2.28
CA VAL A 41 9.89 35.73 1.07
C VAL A 41 9.80 34.35 0.49
N SER A 42 9.41 34.25 -0.78
CA SER A 42 9.43 32.99 -1.54
C SER A 42 10.80 32.82 -2.22
N ILE A 43 11.57 31.84 -1.77
CA ILE A 43 12.82 31.45 -2.42
C ILE A 43 12.55 30.23 -3.31
N PRO A 44 12.73 30.33 -4.64
CA PRO A 44 12.61 29.18 -5.50
C PRO A 44 13.71 28.16 -5.15
N TRP A 45 13.31 26.94 -4.81
CA TRP A 45 14.23 25.86 -4.48
C TRP A 45 13.80 24.55 -5.16
N ARG A 46 14.74 23.65 -5.32
CA ARG A 46 14.51 22.35 -5.89
C ARG A 46 15.31 21.30 -5.14
N LEU A 47 14.64 20.24 -4.70
CA LEU A 47 15.30 19.07 -4.16
C LEU A 47 15.64 18.12 -5.32
N THR A 48 16.95 17.92 -5.52
CA THR A 48 17.48 16.94 -6.47
C THR A 48 17.93 15.70 -5.71
N ASP A 49 18.14 14.60 -6.42
CA ASP A 49 18.69 13.36 -5.84
C ASP A 49 17.76 12.69 -4.80
N ARG A 50 16.45 12.87 -4.94
CA ARG A 50 15.50 12.01 -4.24
C ARG A 50 15.62 10.59 -4.80
N SER A 51 15.88 9.62 -3.93
CA SER A 51 15.69 8.22 -4.30
C SER A 51 14.24 8.02 -4.77
N GLN A 52 14.06 7.62 -6.02
CA GLN A 52 12.71 7.31 -6.54
C GLN A 52 12.07 6.14 -5.79
N GLN A 53 12.86 5.35 -5.08
CA GLN A 53 12.38 4.27 -4.21
C GLN A 53 11.61 4.77 -2.97
N SER A 54 11.86 6.01 -2.53
CA SER A 54 11.15 6.60 -1.39
C SER A 54 9.81 7.25 -1.76
N THR A 55 9.51 7.39 -3.05
CA THR A 55 8.23 7.95 -3.51
C THR A 55 7.30 6.78 -3.83
N PRO A 56 6.12 6.68 -3.17
CA PRO A 56 5.12 5.67 -3.51
C PRO A 56 4.76 5.79 -5.00
N GLY A 57 5.16 4.83 -5.79
CA GLY A 57 4.96 4.87 -7.23
C GLY A 57 5.02 3.48 -7.87
N LEU A 58 4.95 3.45 -9.20
CA LEU A 58 4.91 2.22 -9.97
C LEU A 58 6.11 1.30 -9.67
N MET A 59 7.32 1.87 -9.56
CA MET A 59 8.53 1.07 -9.28
C MET A 59 8.48 0.41 -7.90
N GLN A 60 7.97 1.11 -6.89
CA GLN A 60 7.81 0.54 -5.56
C GLN A 60 6.75 -0.56 -5.56
N GLY A 61 5.63 -0.37 -6.27
CA GLY A 61 4.62 -1.40 -6.48
C GLY A 61 5.19 -2.64 -7.17
N PHE A 62 5.97 -2.45 -8.23
CA PHE A 62 6.64 -3.54 -8.93
C PHE A 62 7.63 -4.31 -8.04
N MET A 63 8.45 -3.60 -7.27
CA MET A 63 9.37 -4.23 -6.32
C MET A 63 8.63 -4.97 -5.20
N ALA A 64 7.49 -4.47 -4.75
CA ALA A 64 6.64 -5.15 -3.77
C ALA A 64 6.05 -6.46 -4.34
N LEU A 65 5.59 -6.44 -5.60
CA LEU A 65 5.14 -7.63 -6.31
C LEU A 65 6.26 -8.67 -6.46
N LEU A 66 7.44 -8.26 -6.92
CA LEU A 66 8.60 -9.17 -7.04
C LEU A 66 8.98 -9.78 -5.70
N LYS A 67 8.93 -9.00 -4.62
CA LYS A 67 9.22 -9.48 -3.28
C LYS A 67 8.18 -10.51 -2.83
N LEU A 68 6.89 -10.25 -3.04
CA LEU A 68 5.83 -11.21 -2.75
C LEU A 68 5.98 -12.51 -3.55
N ALA A 69 6.39 -12.41 -4.83
CA ALA A 69 6.61 -13.58 -5.68
C ALA A 69 7.85 -14.39 -5.31
N SER A 70 8.88 -13.74 -4.75
CA SER A 70 10.14 -14.41 -4.36
C SER A 70 10.17 -14.91 -2.93
N GLU A 71 9.33 -14.34 -2.08
CA GLU A 71 9.19 -14.71 -0.67
C GLU A 71 7.82 -15.40 -0.46
N ARG A 72 7.48 -15.69 0.79
CA ARG A 72 6.14 -16.17 1.14
C ARG A 72 5.12 -15.05 0.98
N PHE A 73 3.98 -15.35 0.39
CA PHE A 73 2.86 -14.42 0.28
C PHE A 73 2.26 -14.14 1.67
N THR A 74 2.72 -13.09 2.34
CA THR A 74 2.34 -12.77 3.72
C THR A 74 1.26 -11.69 3.80
N ALA A 75 0.50 -11.66 4.90
CA ALA A 75 -0.51 -10.62 5.16
C ALA A 75 0.09 -9.21 5.13
N SER A 76 1.25 -8.99 5.75
CA SER A 76 1.93 -7.69 5.74
C SER A 76 2.48 -7.30 4.37
N GLY A 77 2.91 -8.28 3.57
CA GLY A 77 3.34 -8.04 2.20
C GLY A 77 2.17 -7.61 1.31
N LEU A 78 1.02 -8.29 1.45
CA LEU A 78 -0.21 -7.93 0.74
C LEU A 78 -0.73 -6.54 1.17
N GLU A 79 -0.74 -6.24 2.47
CA GLU A 79 -1.10 -4.92 2.99
C GLU A 79 -0.21 -3.81 2.37
N GLY A 80 1.11 -4.01 2.35
CA GLY A 80 2.05 -3.08 1.73
C GLY A 80 1.81 -2.89 0.22
N LEU A 81 1.39 -3.96 -0.48
CA LEU A 81 1.01 -3.89 -1.88
C LEU A 81 -0.28 -3.10 -2.10
N LEU A 82 -1.33 -3.39 -1.33
CA LEU A 82 -2.62 -2.70 -1.39
C LEU A 82 -2.52 -1.21 -1.02
N ALA A 83 -1.59 -0.85 -0.14
CA ALA A 83 -1.32 0.54 0.22
C ALA A 83 -0.61 1.34 -0.89
N ASN A 84 -0.17 0.70 -1.98
CA ASN A 84 0.52 1.38 -3.07
C ASN A 84 -0.44 2.21 -3.93
N PRO A 85 -0.28 3.56 -4.03
CA PRO A 85 -1.20 4.41 -4.79
C PRO A 85 -1.26 4.09 -6.29
N ALA A 86 -0.15 3.64 -6.90
CA ALA A 86 -0.14 3.30 -8.31
C ALA A 86 -0.95 2.03 -8.59
N LEU A 87 -0.91 1.04 -7.69
CA LEU A 87 -1.76 -0.14 -7.77
C LEU A 87 -3.23 0.23 -7.56
N GLN A 88 -3.53 1.08 -6.58
CA GLN A 88 -4.91 1.54 -6.30
C GLN A 88 -5.54 2.19 -7.54
N VAL A 89 -4.81 3.10 -8.20
CA VAL A 89 -5.26 3.74 -9.44
C VAL A 89 -5.45 2.72 -10.57
N LEU A 90 -4.51 1.80 -10.73
CA LEU A 90 -4.57 0.76 -11.78
C LEU A 90 -5.77 -0.17 -11.60
N GLN A 91 -6.09 -0.54 -10.38
CA GLN A 91 -7.17 -1.47 -10.05
C GLN A 91 -8.51 -0.77 -9.77
N GLY A 92 -8.56 0.56 -9.82
CA GLY A 92 -9.78 1.33 -9.56
C GLY A 92 -10.28 1.20 -8.12
N ILE A 93 -9.39 0.92 -7.17
CA ILE A 93 -9.72 0.84 -5.73
C ILE A 93 -9.25 2.11 -5.02
N THR A 94 -9.95 2.47 -3.96
CA THR A 94 -9.55 3.61 -3.12
C THR A 94 -8.66 3.16 -1.96
N ALA A 95 -8.01 4.10 -1.28
CA ALA A 95 -7.27 3.81 -0.05
C ALA A 95 -8.19 3.23 1.05
N THR A 96 -9.47 3.63 1.07
CA THR A 96 -10.48 3.10 1.98
C THR A 96 -10.81 1.64 1.64
N ASP A 97 -10.93 1.30 0.34
CA ASP A 97 -11.13 -0.08 -0.10
C ASP A 97 -9.93 -0.95 0.29
N ALA A 98 -8.72 -0.48 0.05
CA ALA A 98 -7.50 -1.19 0.43
C ALA A 98 -7.43 -1.48 1.94
N ALA A 99 -7.77 -0.51 2.78
CA ALA A 99 -7.86 -0.69 4.23
C ALA A 99 -8.95 -1.70 4.60
N ARG A 100 -10.11 -1.62 3.97
CA ARG A 100 -11.23 -2.55 4.24
C ARG A 100 -10.91 -3.98 3.80
N ILE A 101 -10.27 -4.18 2.64
CA ILE A 101 -9.79 -5.48 2.19
C ILE A 101 -8.84 -6.08 3.25
N THR A 102 -7.87 -5.29 3.71
CA THR A 102 -6.90 -5.71 4.73
C THR A 102 -7.59 -6.11 6.03
N GLU A 103 -8.53 -5.32 6.51
CA GLU A 103 -9.33 -5.60 7.70
C GLU A 103 -10.12 -6.90 7.55
N CYS A 104 -10.84 -7.08 6.45
CA CYS A 104 -11.62 -8.30 6.17
C CYS A 104 -10.72 -9.54 6.11
N LEU A 105 -9.53 -9.44 5.50
CA LEU A 105 -8.57 -10.54 5.46
C LEU A 105 -8.04 -10.90 6.85
N GLN A 106 -7.75 -9.91 7.69
CA GLN A 106 -7.30 -10.11 9.07
C GLN A 106 -8.40 -10.75 9.93
N GLU A 107 -9.63 -10.26 9.84
CA GLU A 107 -10.80 -10.82 10.55
C GLU A 107 -11.13 -12.24 10.09
N THR A 108 -10.96 -12.54 8.79
CA THR A 108 -11.13 -13.89 8.25
C THR A 108 -10.01 -14.82 8.71
N GLY A 109 -8.87 -14.27 9.12
CA GLY A 109 -7.74 -15.02 9.66
C GLY A 109 -6.66 -15.31 8.63
N PHE A 110 -6.54 -14.51 7.56
CA PHE A 110 -5.44 -14.60 6.61
C PHE A 110 -4.08 -14.45 7.32
N ARG A 111 -3.14 -15.33 6.99
CA ARG A 111 -1.79 -15.30 7.55
C ARG A 111 -0.72 -15.22 6.48
N TRP A 112 -0.68 -16.24 5.62
CA TRP A 112 0.29 -16.35 4.54
C TRP A 112 -0.14 -17.42 3.55
N GLY A 113 0.43 -17.37 2.35
CA GLY A 113 0.22 -18.32 1.28
C GLY A 113 -1.02 -18.01 0.43
N VAL A 114 -0.88 -18.25 -0.84
CA VAL A 114 -1.96 -18.05 -1.79
C VAL A 114 -3.00 -19.16 -1.66
N ASP A 115 -2.54 -20.39 -1.64
CA ASP A 115 -3.38 -21.58 -1.70
C ASP A 115 -2.83 -22.77 -0.88
N ARG A 116 -3.50 -23.90 -1.05
CA ARG A 116 -3.11 -25.19 -0.46
C ARG A 116 -1.75 -25.69 -0.92
N GLN A 117 -1.37 -25.44 -2.18
CA GLN A 117 -0.11 -25.93 -2.75
C GLN A 117 1.09 -25.21 -2.12
N GLU A 118 1.03 -23.89 -2.04
CA GLU A 118 2.09 -23.11 -1.39
C GLU A 118 2.25 -23.44 0.10
N ARG A 119 1.13 -23.82 0.76
CA ARG A 119 1.10 -24.16 2.18
C ARG A 119 1.42 -25.62 2.50
N GLY A 120 1.75 -26.43 1.50
CA GLY A 120 2.17 -27.81 1.72
C GLY A 120 1.02 -28.78 2.08
N GLY A 121 -0.20 -28.48 1.66
CA GLY A 121 -1.36 -29.38 1.77
C GLY A 121 -2.51 -28.90 2.68
N ASP A 122 -2.30 -27.87 3.49
CA ASP A 122 -3.33 -27.22 4.31
C ASP A 122 -3.62 -25.82 3.77
N ASP A 123 -4.85 -25.54 3.37
CA ASP A 123 -5.29 -24.26 2.85
C ASP A 123 -5.76 -23.28 3.94
N THR A 124 -5.92 -23.74 5.17
CA THR A 124 -6.38 -22.91 6.30
C THR A 124 -5.49 -21.66 6.44
N HIS A 125 -6.09 -20.48 6.50
CA HIS A 125 -5.42 -19.19 6.57
C HIS A 125 -4.66 -18.74 5.29
N SER A 126 -4.87 -19.41 4.15
CA SER A 126 -4.42 -18.93 2.84
C SER A 126 -5.34 -17.84 2.29
N LEU A 127 -4.93 -17.19 1.20
CA LEU A 127 -5.76 -16.21 0.51
C LEU A 127 -7.00 -16.87 -0.08
N SER A 128 -6.85 -17.98 -0.82
CA SER A 128 -7.97 -18.71 -1.42
C SER A 128 -9.00 -19.16 -0.39
N TRP A 129 -8.53 -19.69 0.75
CA TRP A 129 -9.41 -20.08 1.85
C TRP A 129 -10.19 -18.89 2.43
N CYS A 130 -9.58 -17.71 2.54
CA CYS A 130 -10.27 -16.51 3.00
C CYS A 130 -11.32 -16.04 1.99
N LEU A 131 -11.02 -16.08 0.69
CA LEU A 131 -11.95 -15.72 -0.38
C LEU A 131 -13.16 -16.66 -0.42
N ASP A 132 -12.95 -17.95 -0.27
CA ASP A 132 -14.04 -18.93 -0.16
C ASP A 132 -14.98 -18.61 1.01
N ARG A 133 -14.44 -18.24 2.16
CA ARG A 133 -15.22 -17.82 3.32
C ARG A 133 -16.01 -16.53 3.08
N TRP A 134 -15.45 -15.59 2.30
CA TRP A 134 -16.15 -14.36 1.91
C TRP A 134 -17.34 -14.70 0.99
N LEU A 135 -17.13 -15.55 -0.03
CA LEU A 135 -18.19 -16.00 -0.92
C LEU A 135 -19.30 -16.73 -0.15
N LEU A 136 -18.93 -17.64 0.75
CA LEU A 136 -19.89 -18.34 1.60
C LEU A 136 -20.69 -17.38 2.49
N GLY A 137 -20.05 -16.36 3.03
CA GLY A 137 -20.72 -15.35 3.87
C GLY A 137 -21.72 -14.47 3.14
N LEU A 138 -21.57 -14.32 1.80
CA LEU A 138 -22.54 -13.61 0.96
C LEU A 138 -23.75 -14.47 0.57
N VAL A 139 -23.57 -15.79 0.48
CA VAL A 139 -24.60 -16.72 -0.02
C VAL A 139 -25.39 -17.36 1.13
N LEU A 140 -24.72 -17.63 2.25
CA LEU A 140 -25.34 -18.31 3.38
C LEU A 140 -25.94 -17.32 4.38
N PRO A 141 -27.07 -17.67 5.00
CA PRO A 141 -27.65 -16.86 6.06
C PRO A 141 -26.68 -16.75 7.26
N ALA A 142 -26.82 -15.69 8.03
CA ALA A 142 -25.98 -15.39 9.22
C ALA A 142 -26.30 -16.32 10.41
N GLU A 143 -26.44 -17.64 10.16
CA GLU A 143 -26.63 -18.62 11.23
C GLU A 143 -25.28 -19.20 11.66
N PRO A 144 -25.08 -19.45 12.95
CA PRO A 144 -23.88 -20.11 13.43
C PRO A 144 -23.83 -21.55 12.94
N GLY A 145 -22.86 -21.85 12.08
CA GLY A 145 -22.65 -23.19 11.55
C GLY A 145 -21.50 -23.30 10.58
N LEU A 146 -21.11 -24.53 10.28
CA LEU A 146 -20.13 -24.79 9.24
C LEU A 146 -20.86 -25.03 7.93
N ALA A 147 -20.37 -24.43 6.86
CA ALA A 147 -20.81 -24.73 5.51
C ALA A 147 -20.43 -26.16 5.12
N PRO A 148 -21.03 -26.72 4.05
CA PRO A 148 -20.54 -27.96 3.46
C PRO A 148 -19.06 -27.89 3.18
N GLY A 149 -18.27 -28.84 3.63
CA GLY A 149 -16.82 -28.83 3.60
C GLY A 149 -16.13 -28.35 4.89
N GLY A 150 -16.89 -28.02 5.94
CA GLY A 150 -16.35 -27.68 7.26
C GLY A 150 -15.78 -26.26 7.36
N CYS A 151 -16.09 -25.38 6.40
CA CYS A 151 -15.62 -24.00 6.37
C CYS A 151 -16.65 -23.07 7.04
N ALA A 152 -16.21 -22.19 7.94
CA ALA A 152 -17.07 -21.18 8.56
C ALA A 152 -17.25 -19.97 7.63
N PRO A 153 -18.48 -19.57 7.27
CA PRO A 153 -18.72 -18.37 6.48
C PRO A 153 -18.19 -17.11 7.19
N PHE A 154 -17.68 -16.15 6.43
CA PHE A 154 -17.28 -14.87 6.97
C PHE A 154 -18.49 -13.93 7.08
N GLN A 155 -18.74 -13.42 8.28
CA GLN A 155 -19.90 -12.58 8.59
C GLN A 155 -19.54 -11.10 8.79
N GLY A 156 -18.43 -10.63 8.19
CA GLY A 156 -17.91 -9.27 8.38
C GLY A 156 -18.62 -8.17 7.58
N GLY A 157 -19.85 -8.41 7.10
CA GLY A 157 -20.68 -7.38 6.45
C GLY A 157 -20.18 -6.93 5.08
N LEU A 158 -19.52 -7.80 4.33
CA LEU A 158 -19.17 -7.56 2.93
C LEU A 158 -20.43 -7.48 2.07
N THR A 159 -20.44 -6.52 1.14
CA THR A 159 -21.49 -6.43 0.13
C THR A 159 -21.06 -7.06 -1.20
N ILE A 160 -22.04 -7.50 -2.00
CA ILE A 160 -21.78 -8.02 -3.35
C ILE A 160 -21.04 -6.98 -4.20
N GLN A 161 -21.43 -5.71 -4.11
CA GLN A 161 -20.79 -4.62 -4.86
C GLN A 161 -19.31 -4.43 -4.51
N GLN A 162 -18.97 -4.51 -3.22
CA GLN A 162 -17.57 -4.45 -2.78
C GLN A 162 -16.77 -5.62 -3.32
N LEU A 163 -17.33 -6.83 -3.23
CA LEU A 163 -16.64 -8.01 -3.74
C LEU A 163 -16.48 -7.96 -5.26
N GLU A 164 -17.48 -7.55 -6.00
CA GLU A 164 -17.43 -7.39 -7.45
C GLU A 164 -16.32 -6.42 -7.87
N GLN A 165 -16.16 -5.30 -7.14
CA GLN A 165 -15.11 -4.31 -7.39
C GLN A 165 -13.71 -4.86 -7.09
N TRP A 166 -13.55 -5.62 -6.01
CA TRP A 166 -12.24 -6.10 -5.54
C TRP A 166 -11.82 -7.44 -6.16
N TRP A 167 -12.79 -8.21 -6.67
CA TRP A 167 -12.58 -9.56 -7.17
C TRP A 167 -11.50 -9.67 -8.24
N PRO A 168 -11.45 -8.79 -9.27
CA PRO A 168 -10.43 -8.89 -10.31
C PRO A 168 -9.00 -8.84 -9.77
N LEU A 169 -8.77 -8.02 -8.74
CA LEU A 169 -7.47 -7.95 -8.07
C LEU A 169 -7.20 -9.19 -7.23
N LEU A 170 -8.15 -9.60 -6.38
CA LEU A 170 -7.98 -10.71 -5.45
C LEU A 170 -7.87 -12.05 -6.17
N ASP A 171 -8.66 -12.27 -7.21
CA ASP A 171 -8.60 -13.46 -8.04
C ASP A 171 -7.28 -13.55 -8.81
N SER A 172 -6.81 -12.44 -9.37
CA SER A 172 -5.50 -12.41 -10.03
C SER A 172 -4.33 -12.73 -9.08
N LEU A 173 -4.43 -12.32 -7.81
CA LEU A 173 -3.45 -12.67 -6.78
C LEU A 173 -3.58 -14.13 -6.31
N ALA A 174 -4.77 -14.68 -6.34
CA ALA A 174 -5.02 -16.07 -5.95
C ALA A 174 -4.64 -17.10 -7.05
N GLN A 175 -4.43 -16.63 -8.29
CA GLN A 175 -4.00 -17.47 -9.42
C GLN A 175 -2.47 -17.46 -9.65
N TRP A 176 -1.74 -16.76 -8.80
CA TRP A 176 -0.27 -16.71 -8.84
C TRP A 176 0.35 -17.97 -8.26
#